data_ffb31f8842f1e7c0ac8b839f1a25aebe
#
_entry.id   ffb31f8842f1e7c0ac8b839f1a25aebe
#
_cell.length_a   1.000
_cell.length_b   1.000
_cell.length_c   1.000
_cell.angle_alpha   90.00
_cell.angle_beta   90.00
_cell.angle_gamma   90.00
#
_symmetry.space_group_name_H-M   'P 1'
#
loop_
_entity.id
_entity.type
_entity.pdbx_description
1 polymer ?
#
loop_
_entity_poly.entity_id
_entity_poly.type
_entity_poly.pdbx_seq_one_letter_code
_entity_poly.pdbx_strand_id
1 'polypeptide(L)'
;MAIGFDEHQPLHTFQEVVGLKQPLFAQKLILCFAFHSVFICSFLNLRSSSINILSLENFRFSTIHYFSSMIITKTPFRISFVGGGSDLESFFSKKKGAVLSTTIDKYMYISTHEFFERDKIRCKYSQTETVNNVDELQHPILRTVLKDFDVKGIEVSSIADIPGGTGMGSSSSFTVGLLHNINAYTDHEVTKESLGAGACRVEIDLLGEPIGKQDQYAAAYGGLNIIEFHPDGSVQVEPVDISQETRAELNANLKLYYIGNQRSASKILAEQKKNTSQEDKFKALEKMVDLVYDLKEVLVKGDLDAFGDLLHQNWLLKQSLAKGITTPRINDLYAAATQAGARGGKLLGAGGGGFMLFYVDADKHSDVDAAMAELDATPFEFKMETEGSKIIHVES
;
A
#
# COMPACT_ATOMS: atom_id res chain seq x y z
N MET A 1 45.28 -23.52 16.35
CA MET A 1 46.04 -22.49 17.08
C MET A 1 44.98 -21.53 17.65
N ALA A 2 44.68 -21.68 18.93
CA ALA A 2 43.72 -20.83 19.61
C ALA A 2 44.48 -19.63 20.20
N ILE A 3 44.08 -18.43 19.87
CA ILE A 3 44.60 -17.18 20.48
C ILE A 3 43.63 -16.82 21.59
N GLY A 4 44.04 -17.00 22.87
CA GLY A 4 43.31 -16.61 24.03
C GLY A 4 43.36 -15.08 24.18
N PHE A 5 42.19 -14.46 24.44
CA PHE A 5 42.08 -13.08 24.90
C PHE A 5 42.24 -13.03 26.41
N ASP A 6 43.17 -12.23 26.87
CA ASP A 6 43.45 -11.96 28.30
C ASP A 6 42.51 -10.83 28.80
N GLU A 7 41.68 -11.13 29.78
CA GLU A 7 40.58 -10.27 30.29
C GLU A 7 40.99 -9.24 31.35
N HIS A 8 42.23 -8.80 31.41
CA HIS A 8 42.67 -7.82 32.40
C HIS A 8 43.64 -6.76 31.89
N GLN A 9 43.08 -5.82 31.08
CA GLN A 9 43.69 -4.48 30.95
C GLN A 9 42.64 -3.40 31.27
N PRO A 10 42.96 -2.42 32.15
CA PRO A 10 42.04 -1.33 32.45
C PRO A 10 41.93 -0.39 31.25
N LEU A 11 40.69 -0.08 30.90
CA LEU A 11 40.33 0.93 29.89
C LEU A 11 40.99 2.27 30.28
N HIS A 12 41.94 2.76 29.46
CA HIS A 12 42.41 4.13 29.55
C HIS A 12 41.23 5.10 29.39
N THR A 13 41.10 6.02 30.32
CA THR A 13 39.98 6.98 30.30
C THR A 13 40.18 7.96 29.13
N PHE A 14 39.09 8.42 28.56
CA PHE A 14 39.06 9.39 27.46
C PHE A 14 39.91 10.67 27.71
N GLN A 15 40.25 10.96 28.97
CA GLN A 15 41.10 12.05 29.39
C GLN A 15 42.56 11.91 28.94
N GLU A 16 43.09 10.72 28.80
CA GLU A 16 44.48 10.48 28.39
C GLU A 16 44.69 10.66 26.89
N VAL A 17 43.61 10.44 26.10
CA VAL A 17 43.69 10.52 24.63
C VAL A 17 43.57 11.96 24.12
N VAL A 18 42.94 12.88 24.87
CA VAL A 18 42.63 14.26 24.41
C VAL A 18 43.49 15.33 25.11
N GLY A 19 44.31 14.99 26.10
CA GLY A 19 45.27 15.90 26.72
C GLY A 19 44.66 17.09 27.51
N LEU A 20 43.40 17.02 27.92
CA LEU A 20 42.69 18.10 28.62
C LEU A 20 42.86 18.00 30.15
N LYS A 21 43.50 19.01 30.75
CA LYS A 21 43.84 19.06 32.18
C LYS A 21 42.75 19.57 33.13
N GLN A 22 41.49 19.76 32.71
CA GLN A 22 40.43 20.25 33.60
C GLN A 22 39.09 19.47 33.43
N PRO A 23 38.57 18.85 34.51
CA PRO A 23 37.37 18.00 34.45
C PRO A 23 36.06 18.77 34.16
N LEU A 24 35.98 20.08 34.43
CA LEU A 24 34.76 20.87 34.20
C LEU A 24 34.47 21.17 32.72
N PHE A 25 35.53 21.16 31.89
CA PHE A 25 35.38 21.44 30.46
C PHE A 25 34.90 20.20 29.69
N ALA A 26 35.32 19.03 30.09
CA ALA A 26 34.91 17.76 29.48
C ALA A 26 33.41 17.48 29.71
N GLN A 27 32.88 17.77 30.90
CA GLN A 27 31.43 17.61 31.18
C GLN A 27 30.55 18.54 30.35
N LYS A 28 31.00 19.77 30.09
CA LYS A 28 30.24 20.72 29.26
C LYS A 28 30.30 20.37 27.76
N LEU A 29 31.39 19.78 27.29
CA LEU A 29 31.51 19.31 25.91
C LEU A 29 30.64 18.10 25.65
N ILE A 30 30.58 17.15 26.60
CA ILE A 30 29.71 15.94 26.52
C ILE A 30 28.23 16.32 26.51
N LEU A 31 27.81 17.33 27.28
CA LEU A 31 26.43 17.84 27.27
C LEU A 31 26.06 18.53 25.95
N CYS A 32 27.00 19.17 25.25
CA CYS A 32 26.77 19.74 23.91
C CYS A 32 26.57 18.65 22.83
N PHE A 33 27.18 17.48 22.98
CA PHE A 33 27.00 16.35 22.04
C PHE A 33 25.73 15.55 22.30
N ALA A 34 25.15 15.63 23.51
CA ALA A 34 23.97 14.86 23.89
C ALA A 34 22.62 15.54 23.60
N PHE A 35 22.62 16.83 23.25
CA PHE A 35 21.38 17.56 22.94
C PHE A 35 21.45 18.19 21.54
N HIS A 36 20.76 17.58 20.60
CA HIS A 36 20.43 18.14 19.30
C HIS A 36 19.51 19.34 19.47
N SER A 37 20.06 20.53 19.67
CA SER A 37 19.32 21.76 19.39
C SER A 37 20.23 23.00 19.37
N VAL A 38 20.06 23.78 18.34
CA VAL A 38 20.70 25.06 18.01
C VAL A 38 20.48 26.14 19.09
N PHE A 39 19.83 25.83 20.21
CA PHE A 39 19.39 26.81 21.21
C PHE A 39 20.34 27.05 22.40
N ILE A 40 21.49 26.38 22.51
CA ILE A 40 22.36 26.52 23.70
C ILE A 40 23.55 27.46 23.50
N CYS A 41 23.81 27.95 22.30
CA CYS A 41 24.89 28.94 22.08
C CYS A 41 24.61 30.32 22.64
N SER A 42 23.39 30.65 23.07
CA SER A 42 23.03 31.98 23.59
C SER A 42 23.31 32.20 25.10
N PHE A 43 23.72 31.17 25.83
CA PHE A 43 23.87 31.24 27.30
C PHE A 43 25.34 31.27 27.80
N LEU A 44 26.32 31.29 26.92
CA LEU A 44 27.72 31.38 27.32
C LEU A 44 28.25 32.80 27.05
N ASN A 45 28.07 33.69 28.05
CA ASN A 45 28.73 34.99 28.11
C ASN A 45 30.24 34.79 28.29
N LEU A 46 30.96 34.54 27.20
CA LEU A 46 32.43 34.54 27.16
C LEU A 46 32.90 35.87 26.57
N ARG A 47 33.37 36.75 27.47
CA ARG A 47 34.11 37.95 27.05
C ARG A 47 35.35 37.55 26.27
N SER A 48 35.53 38.24 25.17
CA SER A 48 36.55 38.09 24.14
C SER A 48 37.97 37.99 24.66
N SER A 49 38.67 36.97 24.24
CA SER A 49 40.06 37.09 23.81
C SER A 49 40.28 36.10 22.68
N SER A 50 40.33 36.67 21.49
CA SER A 50 40.98 36.17 20.27
C SER A 50 40.94 34.63 20.03
N ILE A 51 39.79 34.11 19.62
CA ILE A 51 39.70 32.85 18.86
C ILE A 51 39.26 33.24 17.45
N ASN A 52 40.14 32.98 16.49
CA ASN A 52 39.86 33.20 15.07
C ASN A 52 38.70 32.32 14.62
N ILE A 53 37.51 32.91 14.47
CA ILE A 53 36.27 32.26 14.04
C ILE A 53 36.30 31.82 12.53
N LEU A 54 37.35 32.22 11.81
CA LEU A 54 37.48 32.01 10.37
C LEU A 54 37.78 30.56 9.91
N SER A 55 37.91 29.58 10.81
CA SER A 55 38.20 28.19 10.43
C SER A 55 37.04 27.20 10.60
N LEU A 56 35.85 27.67 11.04
CA LEU A 56 34.69 26.80 11.27
C LEU A 56 33.68 26.79 10.11
N GLU A 57 33.83 27.64 9.11
CA GLU A 57 32.89 27.70 7.97
C GLU A 57 33.03 26.52 6.98
N ASN A 58 34.05 25.67 7.14
CA ASN A 58 34.24 24.50 6.27
C ASN A 58 33.97 23.13 6.94
N PHE A 59 33.50 23.11 8.19
CA PHE A 59 32.96 21.88 8.77
C PHE A 59 31.51 21.68 8.29
N ARG A 60 31.35 21.12 7.09
CA ARG A 60 30.11 20.43 6.75
C ARG A 60 29.99 19.31 7.76
N PHE A 61 29.14 19.48 8.79
CA PHE A 61 28.60 18.36 9.53
C PHE A 61 27.83 17.53 8.52
N SER A 62 28.47 16.53 7.95
CA SER A 62 27.80 15.41 7.36
C SER A 62 27.04 14.78 8.54
N THR A 63 25.76 15.02 8.62
CA THR A 63 24.86 14.29 9.50
C THR A 63 25.01 12.84 9.08
N ILE A 64 25.76 12.06 9.86
CA ILE A 64 25.79 10.61 9.69
C ILE A 64 24.40 10.17 10.10
N HIS A 65 23.48 10.10 9.14
CA HIS A 65 22.24 9.37 9.33
C HIS A 65 22.65 7.92 9.56
N TYR A 66 22.49 7.44 10.78
CA TYR A 66 22.44 6.01 11.05
C TYR A 66 21.19 5.50 10.35
N PHE A 67 21.34 5.10 9.09
CA PHE A 67 20.29 4.36 8.42
C PHE A 67 20.09 3.05 9.18
N SER A 68 18.86 2.72 9.48
CA SER A 68 18.52 1.39 9.98
C SER A 68 19.09 0.36 9.01
N SER A 69 19.76 -0.69 9.54
CA SER A 69 20.41 -1.68 8.70
C SER A 69 19.43 -2.40 7.77
N MET A 70 18.16 -2.59 8.19
CA MET A 70 17.09 -3.19 7.39
C MET A 70 15.70 -2.72 7.81
N ILE A 71 14.86 -2.36 6.86
CA ILE A 71 13.43 -2.05 7.07
C ILE A 71 12.61 -3.04 6.25
N ILE A 72 11.58 -3.63 6.85
CA ILE A 72 10.58 -4.45 6.14
C ILE A 72 9.19 -3.89 6.40
N THR A 73 8.47 -3.59 5.31
CA THR A 73 7.05 -3.25 5.35
C THR A 73 6.20 -4.40 4.83
N LYS A 74 4.98 -4.48 5.36
CA LYS A 74 3.94 -5.43 4.99
C LYS A 74 2.67 -4.64 4.67
N THR A 75 2.19 -4.74 3.43
CA THR A 75 1.06 -3.95 2.91
C THR A 75 0.00 -4.89 2.34
N PRO A 76 -1.27 -4.85 2.82
CA PRO A 76 -2.29 -5.79 2.40
C PRO A 76 -2.81 -5.50 0.99
N PHE A 77 -3.30 -6.54 0.32
CA PHE A 77 -4.15 -6.42 -0.86
C PHE A 77 -5.59 -6.12 -0.44
N ARG A 78 -6.44 -5.72 -1.42
CA ARG A 78 -7.82 -5.32 -1.16
C ARG A 78 -8.84 -6.08 -2.03
N ILE A 79 -10.00 -6.24 -1.49
CA ILE A 79 -11.24 -6.61 -2.19
C ILE A 79 -12.19 -5.42 -2.14
N SER A 80 -12.66 -4.95 -3.31
CA SER A 80 -13.69 -3.92 -3.42
C SER A 80 -15.04 -4.59 -3.66
N PHE A 81 -16.00 -4.40 -2.76
CA PHE A 81 -17.33 -5.01 -2.87
C PHE A 81 -18.21 -4.25 -3.88
N VAL A 82 -18.46 -2.99 -3.64
CA VAL A 82 -19.34 -2.14 -4.46
C VAL A 82 -18.71 -0.76 -4.72
N GLY A 83 -19.24 -0.02 -5.68
CA GLY A 83 -18.88 1.38 -5.96
C GLY A 83 -17.67 1.58 -6.91
N GLY A 84 -16.92 0.52 -7.22
CA GLY A 84 -15.69 0.64 -8.02
C GLY A 84 -15.89 1.27 -9.39
N GLY A 85 -15.04 2.25 -9.71
CA GLY A 85 -15.12 3.10 -10.91
C GLY A 85 -15.60 4.51 -10.62
N SER A 86 -16.29 4.73 -9.48
CA SER A 86 -16.62 6.08 -9.02
C SER A 86 -15.43 6.82 -8.41
N ASP A 87 -14.34 6.11 -8.17
CA ASP A 87 -13.02 6.58 -7.75
C ASP A 87 -12.17 7.18 -8.88
N LEU A 88 -12.65 7.11 -10.12
CA LEU A 88 -12.03 7.76 -11.28
C LEU A 88 -12.37 9.26 -11.29
N GLU A 89 -11.38 10.11 -11.57
CA GLU A 89 -11.55 11.57 -11.65
C GLU A 89 -12.67 12.00 -12.60
N SER A 90 -12.86 11.27 -13.71
CA SER A 90 -13.93 11.51 -14.67
C SER A 90 -15.34 11.44 -14.07
N PHE A 91 -15.50 10.76 -12.91
CA PHE A 91 -16.74 10.71 -12.15
C PHE A 91 -16.69 11.64 -10.94
N PHE A 92 -15.71 11.45 -10.01
CA PHE A 92 -15.76 12.16 -8.73
C PHE A 92 -15.58 13.68 -8.87
N SER A 93 -14.94 14.18 -9.93
CA SER A 93 -14.86 15.63 -10.17
C SER A 93 -16.23 16.29 -10.44
N LYS A 94 -17.26 15.50 -10.77
CA LYS A 94 -18.61 15.97 -11.06
C LYS A 94 -19.59 15.64 -9.94
N LYS A 95 -19.42 14.51 -9.31
CA LYS A 95 -20.29 14.01 -8.22
C LYS A 95 -19.47 13.14 -7.27
N LYS A 96 -19.70 13.28 -5.97
CA LYS A 96 -19.02 12.46 -4.97
C LYS A 96 -19.07 10.96 -5.34
N GLY A 97 -17.91 10.34 -5.41
CA GLY A 97 -17.75 8.91 -5.57
C GLY A 97 -17.60 8.21 -4.22
N ALA A 98 -17.87 6.91 -4.17
CA ALA A 98 -17.62 6.10 -2.99
C ALA A 98 -17.39 4.64 -3.37
N VAL A 99 -16.56 3.94 -2.58
CA VAL A 99 -16.41 2.49 -2.64
C VAL A 99 -16.47 1.90 -1.24
N LEU A 100 -17.00 0.68 -1.11
CA LEU A 100 -16.90 -0.14 0.08
C LEU A 100 -15.95 -1.29 -0.20
N SER A 101 -14.86 -1.35 0.56
CA SER A 101 -13.80 -2.34 0.36
C SER A 101 -13.25 -2.86 1.69
N THR A 102 -12.62 -4.01 1.63
CA THR A 102 -11.84 -4.58 2.73
C THR A 102 -10.45 -4.95 2.29
N THR A 103 -9.50 -4.93 3.21
CA THR A 103 -8.20 -5.57 2.99
C THR A 103 -8.25 -7.04 3.39
N ILE A 104 -7.27 -7.82 2.88
CA ILE A 104 -7.18 -9.26 3.10
C ILE A 104 -5.80 -9.68 3.59
N ASP A 105 -5.70 -10.86 4.19
CA ASP A 105 -4.48 -11.48 4.73
C ASP A 105 -3.52 -12.00 3.64
N LYS A 106 -3.41 -11.26 2.57
CA LYS A 106 -2.43 -11.44 1.49
C LYS A 106 -1.71 -10.11 1.30
N TYR A 107 -0.41 -10.15 1.09
CA TYR A 107 0.42 -8.97 1.28
C TYR A 107 1.47 -8.77 0.20
N MET A 108 1.83 -7.53 0.04
CA MET A 108 3.06 -7.07 -0.56
C MET A 108 4.08 -6.80 0.55
N TYR A 109 5.24 -7.43 0.48
CA TYR A 109 6.37 -7.18 1.37
C TYR A 109 7.45 -6.41 0.62
N ILE A 110 7.99 -5.38 1.24
CA ILE A 110 9.13 -4.64 0.71
C ILE A 110 10.19 -4.55 1.79
N SER A 111 11.41 -4.94 1.45
CA SER A 111 12.57 -4.79 2.30
C SER A 111 13.58 -3.85 1.67
N THR A 112 14.14 -2.94 2.48
CA THR A 112 15.22 -2.04 2.09
C THR A 112 16.35 -2.13 3.10
N HIS A 113 17.57 -2.20 2.61
CA HIS A 113 18.79 -2.15 3.43
C HIS A 113 19.93 -1.50 2.64
N GLU A 114 21.04 -1.22 3.32
CA GLU A 114 22.24 -0.71 2.68
C GLU A 114 22.80 -1.72 1.67
N PHE A 115 23.10 -1.25 0.48
CA PHE A 115 23.77 -2.05 -0.53
C PHE A 115 25.29 -1.97 -0.39
N PHE A 116 25.97 -3.08 -0.52
CA PHE A 116 27.44 -3.15 -0.40
C PHE A 116 28.16 -2.17 -1.33
N GLU A 117 27.69 -2.02 -2.57
CA GLU A 117 28.20 -1.02 -3.53
C GLU A 117 27.45 0.31 -3.30
N ARG A 118 28.04 1.17 -2.48
CA ARG A 118 27.44 2.42 -1.96
C ARG A 118 27.06 3.45 -3.01
N ASP A 119 27.61 3.38 -4.19
CA ASP A 119 27.35 4.25 -5.35
C ASP A 119 26.24 3.73 -6.26
N LYS A 120 25.71 2.52 -6.00
CA LYS A 120 24.70 1.85 -6.82
C LYS A 120 23.36 1.68 -6.10
N ILE A 121 22.34 1.41 -6.89
CA ILE A 121 21.01 1.03 -6.45
C ILE A 121 20.72 -0.36 -7.02
N ARG A 122 20.27 -1.28 -6.17
CA ARG A 122 19.78 -2.59 -6.59
C ARG A 122 18.30 -2.74 -6.26
N CYS A 123 17.51 -3.14 -7.25
CA CYS A 123 16.09 -3.44 -7.08
C CYS A 123 15.79 -4.87 -7.51
N LYS A 124 15.12 -5.64 -6.63
CA LYS A 124 14.68 -7.02 -6.87
C LYS A 124 13.16 -7.11 -6.81
N TYR A 125 12.56 -7.51 -7.92
CA TYR A 125 11.13 -7.74 -8.05
C TYR A 125 10.92 -8.97 -8.97
N SER A 126 10.08 -8.95 -10.00
CA SER A 126 10.06 -10.01 -11.04
C SER A 126 11.37 -10.06 -11.85
N GLN A 127 12.19 -9.03 -11.75
CA GLN A 127 13.52 -8.90 -12.34
C GLN A 127 14.49 -8.37 -11.28
N THR A 128 15.79 -8.42 -11.58
CA THR A 128 16.83 -7.79 -10.77
C THR A 128 17.53 -6.72 -11.62
N GLU A 129 17.53 -5.49 -11.13
CA GLU A 129 18.26 -4.38 -11.72
C GLU A 129 19.35 -3.91 -10.76
N THR A 130 20.55 -3.60 -11.28
CA THR A 130 21.60 -2.91 -10.53
C THR A 130 22.10 -1.78 -11.40
N VAL A 131 21.94 -0.56 -10.93
CA VAL A 131 22.19 0.66 -11.70
C VAL A 131 23.08 1.64 -10.94
N ASN A 132 23.80 2.49 -11.66
CA ASN A 132 24.59 3.58 -11.08
C ASN A 132 23.75 4.85 -10.87
N ASN A 133 22.70 5.01 -11.65
CA ASN A 133 21.80 6.16 -11.59
C ASN A 133 20.34 5.68 -11.52
N VAL A 134 19.54 6.33 -10.69
CA VAL A 134 18.11 6.02 -10.51
C VAL A 134 17.32 6.11 -11.82
N ASP A 135 17.71 7.00 -12.74
CA ASP A 135 17.04 7.17 -14.04
C ASP A 135 17.22 5.96 -14.97
N GLU A 136 18.16 5.06 -14.69
CA GLU A 136 18.40 3.83 -15.46
C GLU A 136 17.42 2.70 -15.08
N LEU A 137 16.73 2.81 -13.91
CA LEU A 137 15.75 1.82 -13.48
C LEU A 137 14.59 1.71 -14.49
N GLN A 138 14.28 0.47 -14.86
CA GLN A 138 13.17 0.21 -15.80
C GLN A 138 11.81 0.23 -15.09
N HIS A 139 11.75 -0.21 -13.84
CA HIS A 139 10.51 -0.22 -13.07
C HIS A 139 10.05 1.21 -12.74
N PRO A 140 8.93 1.71 -13.31
CA PRO A 140 8.58 3.12 -13.24
C PRO A 140 8.30 3.62 -11.83
N ILE A 141 7.62 2.83 -10.98
CA ILE A 141 7.32 3.21 -9.59
C ILE A 141 8.61 3.31 -8.77
N LEU A 142 9.50 2.29 -8.88
CA LEU A 142 10.79 2.32 -8.17
C LEU A 142 11.61 3.55 -8.59
N ARG A 143 11.72 3.78 -9.90
CA ARG A 143 12.43 4.97 -10.42
C ARG A 143 11.87 6.27 -9.86
N THR A 144 10.55 6.45 -9.89
CA THR A 144 9.88 7.67 -9.44
C THR A 144 10.08 7.89 -7.94
N VAL A 145 9.82 6.88 -7.13
CA VAL A 145 9.92 7.01 -5.66
C VAL A 145 11.37 7.21 -5.23
N LEU A 146 12.32 6.38 -5.71
CA LEU A 146 13.72 6.51 -5.30
C LEU A 146 14.36 7.81 -5.78
N LYS A 147 13.89 8.37 -6.89
CA LYS A 147 14.32 9.69 -7.36
C LYS A 147 13.82 10.82 -6.47
N ASP A 148 12.57 10.76 -6.00
CA ASP A 148 12.00 11.77 -5.09
C ASP A 148 12.76 11.83 -3.75
N PHE A 149 13.30 10.69 -3.27
CA PHE A 149 14.06 10.61 -2.01
C PHE A 149 15.58 10.77 -2.17
N ASP A 150 16.09 10.89 -3.39
CA ASP A 150 17.54 11.02 -3.71
C ASP A 150 18.42 9.98 -2.98
N VAL A 151 17.95 8.74 -2.84
CA VAL A 151 18.66 7.67 -2.13
C VAL A 151 19.62 6.92 -3.03
N LYS A 152 20.79 6.55 -2.48
CA LYS A 152 21.84 5.76 -3.12
C LYS A 152 22.39 4.72 -2.16
N GLY A 153 23.11 3.74 -2.68
CA GLY A 153 23.73 2.70 -1.86
C GLY A 153 22.72 1.82 -1.15
N ILE A 154 21.59 1.56 -1.80
CA ILE A 154 20.49 0.75 -1.23
C ILE A 154 20.14 -0.45 -2.10
N GLU A 155 19.66 -1.51 -1.43
CA GLU A 155 18.98 -2.62 -2.08
C GLU A 155 17.52 -2.64 -1.63
N VAL A 156 16.60 -2.65 -2.61
CA VAL A 156 15.16 -2.77 -2.39
C VAL A 156 14.68 -4.09 -2.98
N SER A 157 14.01 -4.91 -2.18
CA SER A 157 13.44 -6.19 -2.64
C SER A 157 11.94 -6.26 -2.36
N SER A 158 11.17 -6.82 -3.28
CA SER A 158 9.73 -7.04 -3.11
C SER A 158 9.35 -8.50 -3.25
N ILE A 159 8.42 -8.94 -2.41
CA ILE A 159 7.79 -10.26 -2.44
C ILE A 159 6.28 -10.07 -2.29
N ALA A 160 5.50 -10.80 -3.07
CA ALA A 160 4.05 -10.67 -3.08
C ALA A 160 3.36 -12.03 -2.99
N ASP A 161 2.33 -12.15 -2.14
CA ASP A 161 1.51 -13.36 -2.02
C ASP A 161 0.62 -13.57 -3.25
N ILE A 162 0.31 -12.50 -3.98
CA ILE A 162 -0.53 -12.52 -5.18
C ILE A 162 0.20 -11.82 -6.33
N PRO A 163 0.26 -12.43 -7.52
CA PRO A 163 0.92 -11.79 -8.65
C PRO A 163 0.20 -10.54 -9.12
N GLY A 164 0.94 -9.63 -9.76
CA GLY A 164 0.40 -8.42 -10.38
C GLY A 164 -0.62 -8.71 -11.48
N GLY A 165 -1.51 -7.74 -11.76
CA GLY A 165 -2.49 -7.84 -12.86
C GLY A 165 -3.70 -8.74 -12.57
N THR A 166 -3.94 -9.12 -11.32
CA THR A 166 -5.05 -10.01 -10.89
C THR A 166 -6.27 -9.26 -10.35
N GLY A 167 -6.24 -7.93 -10.31
CA GLY A 167 -7.38 -7.12 -9.88
C GLY A 167 -7.49 -6.89 -8.37
N MET A 168 -6.44 -7.21 -7.60
CA MET A 168 -6.39 -7.12 -6.14
C MET A 168 -5.69 -5.86 -5.61
N GLY A 169 -5.43 -4.85 -6.46
CA GLY A 169 -4.74 -3.63 -6.06
C GLY A 169 -3.23 -3.76 -5.88
N SER A 170 -2.58 -4.73 -6.56
CA SER A 170 -1.18 -5.07 -6.29
C SER A 170 -0.19 -3.95 -6.60
N SER A 171 -0.41 -3.15 -7.65
CA SER A 171 0.42 -1.97 -7.96
C SER A 171 0.39 -0.97 -6.82
N SER A 172 -0.82 -0.64 -6.35
CA SER A 172 -1.00 0.35 -5.29
C SER A 172 -0.50 -0.15 -3.93
N SER A 173 -0.69 -1.45 -3.63
CA SER A 173 -0.08 -2.05 -2.42
C SER A 173 1.45 -2.00 -2.49
N PHE A 174 2.03 -2.19 -3.68
CA PHE A 174 3.47 -2.00 -3.89
C PHE A 174 3.88 -0.54 -3.68
N THR A 175 3.17 0.42 -4.28
CA THR A 175 3.49 1.85 -4.18
C THR A 175 3.37 2.36 -2.74
N VAL A 176 2.29 2.02 -2.03
CA VAL A 176 2.08 2.36 -0.62
C VAL A 176 3.17 1.73 0.25
N GLY A 177 3.45 0.44 0.05
CA GLY A 177 4.48 -0.28 0.80
C GLY A 177 5.87 0.29 0.57
N LEU A 178 6.21 0.67 -0.66
CA LEU A 178 7.49 1.29 -1.01
C LEU A 178 7.63 2.68 -0.38
N LEU A 179 6.60 3.52 -0.48
CA LEU A 179 6.61 4.84 0.17
C LEU A 179 6.75 4.71 1.68
N HIS A 180 6.03 3.80 2.31
CA HIS A 180 6.13 3.56 3.75
C HIS A 180 7.54 3.08 4.14
N ASN A 181 8.11 2.16 3.35
CA ASN A 181 9.43 1.59 3.55
C ASN A 181 10.55 2.65 3.42
N ILE A 182 10.54 3.41 2.33
CA ILE A 182 11.57 4.42 2.06
C ILE A 182 11.47 5.60 3.04
N ASN A 183 10.26 6.05 3.41
CA ASN A 183 10.11 7.05 4.46
C ASN A 183 10.72 6.58 5.78
N ALA A 184 10.43 5.33 6.22
CA ALA A 184 11.02 4.77 7.42
C ALA A 184 12.54 4.62 7.30
N TYR A 185 13.05 4.20 6.14
CA TYR A 185 14.49 4.07 5.88
C TYR A 185 15.22 5.43 5.94
N THR A 186 14.53 6.52 5.59
CA THR A 186 15.07 7.89 5.61
C THR A 186 14.64 8.69 6.84
N ASP A 187 14.12 8.02 7.88
CA ASP A 187 13.69 8.61 9.17
C ASP A 187 12.60 9.70 9.02
N HIS A 188 11.64 9.46 8.13
CA HIS A 188 10.48 10.30 7.96
C HIS A 188 9.21 9.62 8.49
N GLU A 189 8.49 10.31 9.35
CA GLU A 189 7.17 9.86 9.81
C GLU A 189 6.11 10.05 8.73
N VAL A 190 5.21 9.08 8.63
CA VAL A 190 4.08 9.13 7.69
C VAL A 190 2.77 8.79 8.39
N THR A 191 1.68 9.35 7.86
CA THR A 191 0.31 8.99 8.23
C THR A 191 -0.31 8.09 7.17
N LYS A 192 -1.40 7.39 7.50
CA LYS A 192 -2.18 6.62 6.52
C LYS A 192 -2.65 7.51 5.36
N GLU A 193 -3.09 8.73 5.68
CA GLU A 193 -3.50 9.72 4.68
C GLU A 193 -2.35 10.10 3.74
N SER A 194 -1.17 10.44 4.29
CA SER A 194 -0.02 10.82 3.47
C SER A 194 0.49 9.68 2.59
N LEU A 195 0.37 8.41 3.05
CA LEU A 195 0.71 7.23 2.26
C LEU A 195 -0.27 7.04 1.10
N GLY A 196 -1.59 7.13 1.36
CA GLY A 196 -2.61 7.01 0.33
C GLY A 196 -2.51 8.12 -0.72
N ALA A 197 -2.42 9.38 -0.28
CA ALA A 197 -2.26 10.53 -1.16
C ALA A 197 -0.93 10.49 -1.94
N GLY A 198 0.17 10.13 -1.28
CA GLY A 198 1.48 9.98 -1.92
C GLY A 198 1.49 8.90 -3.00
N ALA A 199 0.83 7.76 -2.76
CA ALA A 199 0.72 6.69 -3.74
C ALA A 199 -0.15 7.12 -4.94
N CYS A 200 -1.26 7.85 -4.72
CA CYS A 200 -2.05 8.45 -5.79
C CYS A 200 -1.20 9.43 -6.63
N ARG A 201 -0.43 10.31 -5.97
CA ARG A 201 0.48 11.22 -6.68
C ARG A 201 1.47 10.46 -7.56
N VAL A 202 2.09 9.39 -7.05
CA VAL A 202 3.06 8.61 -7.84
C VAL A 202 2.38 7.93 -9.03
N GLU A 203 1.31 7.17 -8.81
CA GLU A 203 0.70 6.35 -9.86
C GLU A 203 -0.12 7.19 -10.85
N ILE A 204 -0.92 8.15 -10.37
CA ILE A 204 -1.86 8.92 -11.20
C ILE A 204 -1.19 10.17 -11.78
N ASP A 205 -0.58 11.01 -10.92
CA ASP A 205 -0.11 12.33 -11.36
C ASP A 205 1.25 12.25 -12.07
N LEU A 206 2.20 11.47 -11.53
CA LEU A 206 3.56 11.39 -12.08
C LEU A 206 3.71 10.35 -13.18
N LEU A 207 3.06 9.18 -13.04
CA LEU A 207 3.15 8.10 -14.04
C LEU A 207 2.00 8.14 -15.05
N GLY A 208 0.93 8.89 -14.79
CA GLY A 208 -0.20 9.05 -15.71
C GLY A 208 -1.05 7.79 -15.88
N GLU A 209 -1.05 6.89 -14.89
CA GLU A 209 -1.86 5.67 -14.97
C GLU A 209 -3.36 6.02 -14.95
N PRO A 210 -4.17 5.42 -15.83
CA PRO A 210 -5.61 5.70 -15.93
C PRO A 210 -6.44 4.99 -14.85
N ILE A 211 -5.99 5.05 -13.60
CA ILE A 211 -6.59 4.38 -12.45
C ILE A 211 -7.31 5.36 -11.53
N GLY A 212 -8.12 4.84 -10.61
CA GLY A 212 -8.74 5.61 -9.54
C GLY A 212 -7.92 5.60 -8.25
N LYS A 213 -8.48 6.21 -7.22
CA LYS A 213 -7.80 6.44 -5.93
C LYS A 213 -8.09 5.38 -4.86
N GLN A 214 -8.97 4.39 -5.13
CA GLN A 214 -9.45 3.46 -4.10
C GLN A 214 -8.36 2.54 -3.56
N ASP A 215 -7.48 2.04 -4.42
CA ASP A 215 -6.52 0.98 -4.11
C ASP A 215 -5.43 1.47 -3.15
N GLN A 216 -4.94 2.68 -3.37
CA GLN A 216 -3.93 3.34 -2.56
C GLN A 216 -4.43 3.59 -1.13
N TYR A 217 -5.63 4.14 -1.00
CA TYR A 217 -6.24 4.40 0.30
C TYR A 217 -6.61 3.11 1.02
N ALA A 218 -7.16 2.11 0.32
CA ALA A 218 -7.44 0.81 0.93
C ALA A 218 -6.18 0.15 1.49
N ALA A 219 -5.07 0.13 0.73
CA ALA A 219 -3.80 -0.44 1.16
C ALA A 219 -3.15 0.32 2.32
N ALA A 220 -3.27 1.66 2.34
CA ALA A 220 -2.72 2.51 3.39
C ALA A 220 -3.50 2.38 4.71
N TYR A 221 -4.83 2.37 4.65
CA TYR A 221 -5.69 2.37 5.85
C TYR A 221 -5.91 0.99 6.43
N GLY A 222 -6.14 -0.02 5.56
CA GLY A 222 -6.51 -1.38 5.96
C GLY A 222 -7.90 -1.47 6.57
N GLY A 223 -8.43 -2.68 6.67
CA GLY A 223 -9.73 -2.95 7.26
C GLY A 223 -10.90 -2.79 6.29
N LEU A 224 -12.11 -2.82 6.84
CA LEU A 224 -13.37 -2.65 6.13
C LEU A 224 -13.75 -1.18 6.17
N ASN A 225 -13.78 -0.50 5.01
CA ASN A 225 -13.98 0.95 4.94
C ASN A 225 -14.90 1.34 3.80
N ILE A 226 -15.61 2.46 3.99
CA ILE A 226 -16.08 3.32 2.90
C ILE A 226 -14.96 4.32 2.62
N ILE A 227 -14.60 4.45 1.34
CA ILE A 227 -13.67 5.45 0.85
C ILE A 227 -14.45 6.38 -0.06
N GLU A 228 -14.61 7.64 0.34
CA GLU A 228 -15.32 8.68 -0.40
C GLU A 228 -14.34 9.57 -1.17
N PHE A 229 -14.69 9.88 -2.41
CA PHE A 229 -13.91 10.74 -3.32
C PHE A 229 -14.71 12.00 -3.62
N HIS A 230 -14.20 13.15 -3.21
CA HIS A 230 -14.89 14.42 -3.34
C HIS A 230 -14.50 15.18 -4.59
N PRO A 231 -15.38 16.06 -5.11
CA PRO A 231 -15.12 16.84 -6.33
C PRO A 231 -13.89 17.75 -6.26
N ASP A 232 -13.49 18.17 -5.07
CA ASP A 232 -12.26 18.95 -4.82
C ASP A 232 -10.98 18.11 -4.84
N GLY A 233 -11.13 16.79 -5.04
CA GLY A 233 -10.02 15.83 -5.07
C GLY A 233 -9.66 15.25 -3.71
N SER A 234 -10.25 15.72 -2.60
CA SER A 234 -10.05 15.14 -1.27
C SER A 234 -10.66 13.75 -1.16
N VAL A 235 -10.10 12.95 -0.25
CA VAL A 235 -10.55 11.58 0.02
C VAL A 235 -10.84 11.45 1.50
N GLN A 236 -11.96 10.85 1.84
CA GLN A 236 -12.33 10.53 3.21
C GLN A 236 -12.46 9.02 3.38
N VAL A 237 -11.86 8.47 4.42
CA VAL A 237 -11.94 7.05 4.76
C VAL A 237 -12.72 6.89 6.06
N GLU A 238 -13.83 6.16 5.99
CA GLU A 238 -14.70 5.87 7.13
C GLU A 238 -14.69 4.37 7.42
N PRO A 239 -14.20 3.91 8.58
CA PRO A 239 -14.30 2.52 8.99
C PRO A 239 -15.77 2.07 9.11
N VAL A 240 -16.05 0.84 8.66
CA VAL A 240 -17.36 0.21 8.84
C VAL A 240 -17.25 -0.81 9.97
N ASP A 241 -17.83 -0.46 11.11
CA ASP A 241 -17.88 -1.32 12.28
C ASP A 241 -18.98 -2.37 12.13
N ILE A 242 -18.60 -3.63 12.12
CA ILE A 242 -19.49 -4.79 12.10
C ILE A 242 -19.22 -5.69 13.31
N SER A 243 -20.24 -6.43 13.74
CA SER A 243 -20.08 -7.37 14.85
C SER A 243 -19.04 -8.46 14.53
N GLN A 244 -18.50 -9.09 15.55
CA GLN A 244 -17.57 -10.22 15.36
C GLN A 244 -18.26 -11.39 14.67
N GLU A 245 -19.53 -11.63 14.97
CA GLU A 245 -20.36 -12.65 14.36
C GLU A 245 -20.53 -12.38 12.86
N THR A 246 -20.95 -11.17 12.49
CA THR A 246 -21.07 -10.76 11.08
C THR A 246 -19.74 -10.89 10.33
N ARG A 247 -18.63 -10.50 10.95
CA ARG A 247 -17.30 -10.64 10.37
C ARG A 247 -16.90 -12.10 10.17
N ALA A 248 -17.19 -12.96 11.14
CA ALA A 248 -16.87 -14.39 11.07
C ALA A 248 -17.69 -15.08 9.96
N GLU A 249 -18.99 -14.78 9.88
CA GLU A 249 -19.88 -15.32 8.88
C GLU A 249 -19.51 -14.81 7.46
N LEU A 250 -19.20 -13.51 7.34
CA LEU A 250 -18.73 -12.93 6.07
C LEU A 250 -17.44 -13.61 5.58
N ASN A 251 -16.47 -13.81 6.49
CA ASN A 251 -15.23 -14.54 6.16
C ASN A 251 -15.48 -16.01 5.76
N ALA A 252 -16.47 -16.66 6.37
CA ALA A 252 -16.79 -18.05 6.06
C ALA A 252 -17.47 -18.18 4.68
N ASN A 253 -18.35 -17.23 4.33
CA ASN A 253 -19.23 -17.30 3.17
C ASN A 253 -18.68 -16.60 1.93
N LEU A 254 -17.60 -15.81 2.05
CA LEU A 254 -16.91 -15.24 0.90
C LEU A 254 -15.98 -16.27 0.27
N LYS A 255 -16.28 -16.63 -0.98
CA LYS A 255 -15.48 -17.56 -1.78
C LYS A 255 -14.77 -16.79 -2.90
N LEU A 256 -13.47 -17.01 -3.04
CA LEU A 256 -12.64 -16.38 -4.05
C LEU A 256 -12.05 -17.42 -4.99
N TYR A 257 -12.17 -17.19 -6.31
CA TYR A 257 -11.65 -18.11 -7.32
C TYR A 257 -10.75 -17.39 -8.29
N TYR A 258 -9.55 -17.93 -8.50
CA TYR A 258 -8.66 -17.47 -9.55
C TYR A 258 -9.07 -18.08 -10.89
N ILE A 259 -9.35 -17.23 -11.88
CA ILE A 259 -9.86 -17.64 -13.20
C ILE A 259 -8.84 -17.46 -14.33
N GLY A 260 -7.60 -17.12 -13.98
CA GLY A 260 -6.55 -16.89 -14.97
C GLY A 260 -6.64 -15.51 -15.64
N ASN A 261 -5.96 -15.36 -16.78
CA ASN A 261 -5.90 -14.15 -17.59
C ASN A 261 -5.44 -12.90 -16.82
N GLN A 262 -4.13 -12.82 -16.59
CA GLN A 262 -3.50 -11.56 -16.20
C GLN A 262 -3.57 -10.60 -17.39
N ARG A 263 -4.30 -9.50 -17.25
CA ARG A 263 -4.39 -8.45 -18.28
C ARG A 263 -3.95 -7.12 -17.73
N SER A 264 -3.42 -6.27 -18.60
CA SER A 264 -3.25 -4.86 -18.27
C SER A 264 -4.62 -4.24 -17.98
N ALA A 265 -4.84 -3.83 -16.72
CA ALA A 265 -6.04 -3.12 -16.29
C ALA A 265 -6.20 -1.77 -17.02
N SER A 266 -5.09 -1.14 -17.40
CA SER A 266 -5.03 0.22 -17.97
C SER A 266 -5.90 0.40 -19.20
N LYS A 267 -6.01 -0.61 -20.10
CA LYS A 267 -6.87 -0.49 -21.30
C LYS A 267 -8.36 -0.42 -20.97
N ILE A 268 -8.83 -1.28 -20.05
CA ILE A 268 -10.24 -1.31 -19.64
C ILE A 268 -10.60 -0.06 -18.84
N LEU A 269 -9.70 0.38 -17.94
CA LEU A 269 -9.91 1.59 -17.15
C LEU A 269 -9.86 2.87 -18.01
N ALA A 270 -8.98 2.93 -19.01
CA ALA A 270 -8.95 4.04 -19.97
C ALA A 270 -10.28 4.11 -20.77
N GLU A 271 -10.83 2.98 -21.20
CA GLU A 271 -12.13 2.92 -21.86
C GLU A 271 -13.25 3.33 -20.88
N GLN A 272 -13.25 2.84 -19.65
CA GLN A 272 -14.22 3.22 -18.63
C GLN A 272 -14.16 4.72 -18.34
N LYS A 273 -12.95 5.29 -18.15
CA LYS A 273 -12.74 6.74 -17.98
C LYS A 273 -13.37 7.54 -19.11
N LYS A 274 -13.16 7.12 -20.36
CA LYS A 274 -13.78 7.75 -21.54
C LYS A 274 -15.30 7.62 -21.55
N ASN A 275 -15.82 6.42 -21.22
CA ASN A 275 -17.25 6.13 -21.25
C ASN A 275 -18.03 6.85 -20.15
N THR A 276 -17.38 7.26 -19.04
CA THR A 276 -18.02 8.00 -17.93
C THR A 276 -18.68 9.31 -18.39
N SER A 277 -18.29 9.87 -19.53
CA SER A 277 -18.97 11.02 -20.14
C SER A 277 -20.36 10.71 -20.74
N GLN A 278 -20.69 9.44 -20.97
CA GLN A 278 -22.00 9.00 -21.46
C GLN A 278 -23.00 8.97 -20.30
N GLU A 279 -24.20 9.51 -20.52
CA GLU A 279 -25.21 9.69 -19.44
C GLU A 279 -25.65 8.36 -18.80
N ASP A 280 -25.80 7.32 -19.59
CA ASP A 280 -26.19 5.97 -19.11
C ASP A 280 -25.10 5.35 -18.21
N LYS A 281 -23.81 5.54 -18.54
CA LYS A 281 -22.68 5.05 -17.76
C LYS A 281 -22.51 5.86 -16.49
N PHE A 282 -22.68 7.16 -16.57
CA PHE A 282 -22.66 8.04 -15.40
C PHE A 282 -23.76 7.65 -14.41
N LYS A 283 -25.01 7.48 -14.87
CA LYS A 283 -26.12 7.01 -14.04
C LYS A 283 -25.90 5.62 -13.46
N ALA A 284 -25.22 4.71 -14.18
CA ALA A 284 -24.86 3.40 -13.64
C ALA A 284 -23.86 3.55 -12.46
N LEU A 285 -22.87 4.43 -12.59
CA LEU A 285 -21.94 4.74 -11.49
C LEU A 285 -22.63 5.40 -10.30
N GLU A 286 -23.58 6.32 -10.52
CA GLU A 286 -24.40 6.90 -9.44
C GLU A 286 -25.10 5.81 -8.63
N LYS A 287 -25.78 4.86 -9.31
CA LYS A 287 -26.42 3.73 -8.65
C LYS A 287 -25.42 2.84 -7.91
N MET A 288 -24.22 2.64 -8.45
CA MET A 288 -23.17 1.87 -7.77
C MET A 288 -22.69 2.59 -6.50
N VAL A 289 -22.68 3.92 -6.47
CA VAL A 289 -22.39 4.72 -5.27
C VAL A 289 -23.50 4.58 -4.24
N ASP A 290 -24.77 4.61 -4.66
CA ASP A 290 -25.91 4.39 -3.75
C ASP A 290 -25.80 3.01 -3.06
N LEU A 291 -25.44 1.95 -3.82
CA LEU A 291 -25.21 0.61 -3.27
C LEU A 291 -24.11 0.55 -2.20
N VAL A 292 -23.17 1.52 -2.15
CA VAL A 292 -22.15 1.59 -1.09
C VAL A 292 -22.80 1.82 0.28
N TYR A 293 -23.73 2.74 0.34
CA TYR A 293 -24.43 3.09 1.58
C TYR A 293 -25.44 2.02 1.98
N ASP A 294 -26.17 1.47 1.00
CA ASP A 294 -27.07 0.33 1.23
C ASP A 294 -26.30 -0.88 1.80
N LEU A 295 -25.13 -1.18 1.24
CA LEU A 295 -24.30 -2.29 1.70
C LEU A 295 -23.70 -2.02 3.10
N LYS A 296 -23.35 -0.78 3.43
CA LYS A 296 -22.96 -0.40 4.79
C LYS A 296 -24.06 -0.74 5.79
N GLU A 297 -25.31 -0.34 5.50
CA GLU A 297 -26.44 -0.60 6.39
C GLU A 297 -26.67 -2.10 6.58
N VAL A 298 -26.62 -2.88 5.50
CA VAL A 298 -26.76 -4.33 5.49
C VAL A 298 -25.68 -4.98 6.37
N LEU A 299 -24.43 -4.58 6.22
CA LEU A 299 -23.31 -5.12 7.00
C LEU A 299 -23.41 -4.79 8.48
N VAL A 300 -23.79 -3.54 8.83
CA VAL A 300 -23.96 -3.13 10.23
C VAL A 300 -25.13 -3.87 10.89
N LYS A 301 -26.20 -4.17 10.14
CA LYS A 301 -27.35 -4.97 10.61
C LYS A 301 -27.04 -6.47 10.69
N GLY A 302 -26.01 -6.96 10.02
CA GLY A 302 -25.70 -8.38 9.90
C GLY A 302 -26.62 -9.15 8.94
N ASP A 303 -27.28 -8.45 8.00
CA ASP A 303 -28.14 -9.06 6.97
C ASP A 303 -27.31 -9.52 5.76
N LEU A 304 -26.64 -10.65 5.90
CA LEU A 304 -25.71 -11.14 4.87
C LEU A 304 -26.41 -11.76 3.64
N ASP A 305 -27.69 -12.07 3.73
CA ASP A 305 -28.50 -12.45 2.56
C ASP A 305 -28.60 -11.28 1.59
N ALA A 306 -28.97 -10.10 2.10
CA ALA A 306 -29.01 -8.87 1.30
C ALA A 306 -27.62 -8.44 0.79
N PHE A 307 -26.52 -8.80 1.48
CA PHE A 307 -25.16 -8.56 1.00
C PHE A 307 -24.90 -9.23 -0.36
N GLY A 308 -25.26 -10.50 -0.51
CA GLY A 308 -25.14 -11.24 -1.77
C GLY A 308 -25.91 -10.57 -2.90
N ASP A 309 -27.15 -10.16 -2.63
CA ASP A 309 -28.02 -9.49 -3.62
C ASP A 309 -27.45 -8.16 -4.09
N LEU A 310 -26.88 -7.34 -3.17
CA LEU A 310 -26.25 -6.08 -3.52
C LEU A 310 -24.97 -6.25 -4.33
N LEU A 311 -24.17 -7.30 -4.05
CA LEU A 311 -23.03 -7.66 -4.89
C LEU A 311 -23.46 -7.98 -6.33
N HIS A 312 -24.56 -8.76 -6.48
CA HIS A 312 -25.13 -9.10 -7.78
C HIS A 312 -25.57 -7.84 -8.54
N GLN A 313 -26.34 -6.96 -7.89
CA GLN A 313 -26.79 -5.71 -8.50
C GLN A 313 -25.62 -4.84 -8.96
N ASN A 314 -24.59 -4.69 -8.11
CA ASN A 314 -23.38 -3.95 -8.48
C ASN A 314 -22.65 -4.58 -9.68
N TRP A 315 -22.59 -5.93 -9.75
CA TRP A 315 -21.97 -6.62 -10.87
C TRP A 315 -22.69 -6.37 -12.20
N LEU A 316 -24.03 -6.41 -12.21
CA LEU A 316 -24.82 -6.08 -13.40
C LEU A 316 -24.57 -4.65 -13.90
N LEU A 317 -24.50 -3.69 -12.99
CA LEU A 317 -24.18 -2.30 -13.33
C LEU A 317 -22.76 -2.18 -13.88
N LYS A 318 -21.78 -2.82 -13.22
CA LYS A 318 -20.37 -2.75 -13.61
C LYS A 318 -20.11 -3.29 -15.01
N GLN A 319 -20.74 -4.39 -15.39
CA GLN A 319 -20.60 -4.97 -16.74
C GLN A 319 -20.97 -3.98 -17.85
N SER A 320 -21.86 -3.04 -17.55
CA SER A 320 -22.32 -2.05 -18.53
C SER A 320 -21.30 -0.93 -18.80
N LEU A 321 -20.29 -0.71 -17.93
CA LEU A 321 -19.43 0.50 -17.96
C LEU A 321 -18.43 0.50 -19.13
N ALA A 322 -17.86 -0.64 -19.49
CA ALA A 322 -16.92 -0.75 -20.61
C ALA A 322 -16.95 -2.14 -21.23
N LYS A 323 -16.56 -2.21 -22.50
CA LYS A 323 -16.34 -3.50 -23.19
C LYS A 323 -15.11 -4.18 -22.59
N GLY A 324 -15.17 -5.51 -22.43
CA GLY A 324 -14.06 -6.29 -21.88
C GLY A 324 -13.99 -6.37 -20.36
N ILE A 325 -14.88 -5.71 -19.61
CA ILE A 325 -15.08 -5.99 -18.19
C ILE A 325 -15.48 -7.44 -17.99
N THR A 326 -16.39 -7.94 -18.84
CA THR A 326 -16.78 -9.33 -18.90
C THR A 326 -16.41 -9.98 -20.22
N THR A 327 -16.35 -11.32 -20.25
CA THR A 327 -16.11 -12.17 -21.43
C THR A 327 -17.08 -13.34 -21.36
N PRO A 328 -17.31 -14.11 -22.45
CA PRO A 328 -18.14 -15.31 -22.41
C PRO A 328 -17.74 -16.25 -21.27
N ARG A 329 -16.45 -16.53 -21.09
CA ARG A 329 -15.96 -17.38 -19.98
C ARG A 329 -16.31 -16.81 -18.60
N ILE A 330 -16.19 -15.50 -18.38
CA ILE A 330 -16.55 -14.87 -17.09
C ILE A 330 -18.06 -14.99 -16.85
N ASN A 331 -18.87 -14.83 -17.90
CA ASN A 331 -20.32 -14.99 -17.79
C ASN A 331 -20.71 -16.45 -17.49
N ASP A 332 -20.05 -17.43 -18.13
CA ASP A 332 -20.28 -18.84 -17.88
C ASP A 332 -19.91 -19.21 -16.44
N LEU A 333 -18.77 -18.77 -15.93
CA LEU A 333 -18.35 -18.96 -14.54
C LEU A 333 -19.35 -18.32 -13.56
N TYR A 334 -19.80 -17.09 -13.85
CA TYR A 334 -20.78 -16.42 -13.01
C TYR A 334 -22.12 -17.18 -12.99
N ALA A 335 -22.60 -17.63 -14.15
CA ALA A 335 -23.84 -18.40 -14.26
C ALA A 335 -23.71 -19.74 -13.54
N ALA A 336 -22.61 -20.45 -13.70
CA ALA A 336 -22.37 -21.73 -13.02
C ALA A 336 -22.39 -21.58 -11.49
N ALA A 337 -21.70 -20.57 -10.96
CA ALA A 337 -21.66 -20.31 -9.52
C ALA A 337 -23.05 -19.97 -8.97
N THR A 338 -23.84 -19.12 -9.67
CA THR A 338 -25.20 -18.75 -9.23
C THR A 338 -26.17 -19.90 -9.33
N GLN A 339 -26.08 -20.76 -10.37
CA GLN A 339 -26.89 -21.98 -10.48
C GLN A 339 -26.56 -23.01 -9.40
N ALA A 340 -25.30 -23.07 -8.95
CA ALA A 340 -24.85 -23.92 -7.86
C ALA A 340 -25.21 -23.38 -6.48
N GLY A 341 -25.73 -22.15 -6.37
CA GLY A 341 -26.24 -21.58 -5.11
C GLY A 341 -25.49 -20.35 -4.59
N ALA A 342 -24.55 -19.73 -5.36
CA ALA A 342 -24.01 -18.45 -4.99
C ALA A 342 -25.11 -17.37 -5.07
N ARG A 343 -25.30 -16.60 -3.99
CA ARG A 343 -26.33 -15.53 -3.94
C ARG A 343 -25.97 -14.34 -4.82
N GLY A 344 -24.68 -14.06 -4.94
CA GLY A 344 -24.16 -13.00 -5.79
C GLY A 344 -22.65 -12.97 -5.78
N GLY A 345 -22.08 -12.15 -6.65
CA GLY A 345 -20.64 -12.07 -6.78
C GLY A 345 -20.22 -11.04 -7.79
N LYS A 346 -18.92 -10.97 -8.06
CA LYS A 346 -18.35 -10.06 -9.04
C LYS A 346 -16.95 -10.48 -9.47
N LEU A 347 -16.50 -9.97 -10.60
CA LEU A 347 -15.09 -9.95 -10.95
C LEU A 347 -14.41 -8.79 -10.24
N LEU A 348 -13.25 -9.03 -9.64
CA LEU A 348 -12.46 -8.02 -8.95
C LEU A 348 -11.61 -7.19 -9.92
N GLY A 349 -11.25 -5.95 -9.50
CA GLY A 349 -10.43 -5.04 -10.28
C GLY A 349 -11.12 -4.46 -11.52
N ALA A 350 -10.35 -4.16 -12.56
CA ALA A 350 -10.82 -3.48 -13.77
C ALA A 350 -11.72 -4.34 -14.67
N GLY A 351 -11.57 -5.66 -14.64
CA GLY A 351 -12.27 -6.57 -15.53
C GLY A 351 -11.34 -7.48 -16.34
N GLY A 352 -11.94 -8.39 -17.10
CA GLY A 352 -11.24 -9.21 -18.10
C GLY A 352 -10.50 -10.45 -17.59
N GLY A 353 -10.36 -10.65 -16.27
CA GLY A 353 -9.70 -11.80 -15.65
C GLY A 353 -9.23 -11.52 -14.23
N GLY A 354 -8.46 -12.43 -13.65
CA GLY A 354 -7.96 -12.35 -12.29
C GLY A 354 -8.80 -13.18 -11.31
N PHE A 355 -9.54 -12.54 -10.39
CA PHE A 355 -10.31 -13.20 -9.35
C PHE A 355 -11.82 -12.89 -9.43
N MET A 356 -12.62 -13.93 -9.25
CA MET A 356 -14.05 -13.78 -9.01
C MET A 356 -14.37 -14.03 -7.54
N LEU A 357 -15.12 -13.11 -6.95
CA LEU A 357 -15.62 -13.17 -5.58
C LEU A 357 -17.10 -13.53 -5.62
N PHE A 358 -17.52 -14.47 -4.74
CA PHE A 358 -18.91 -14.84 -4.54
C PHE A 358 -19.24 -14.83 -3.05
N TYR A 359 -20.49 -14.51 -2.72
CA TYR A 359 -21.09 -14.82 -1.44
C TYR A 359 -21.91 -16.12 -1.57
N VAL A 360 -21.56 -17.11 -0.75
CA VAL A 360 -22.09 -18.47 -0.84
C VAL A 360 -22.41 -18.96 0.57
N ASP A 361 -23.64 -19.39 0.80
CA ASP A 361 -24.04 -19.98 2.07
C ASP A 361 -23.28 -21.29 2.33
N ALA A 362 -22.99 -21.58 3.59
CA ALA A 362 -22.12 -22.68 3.98
C ALA A 362 -22.58 -24.07 3.45
N ASP A 363 -23.87 -24.28 3.33
CA ASP A 363 -24.46 -25.52 2.78
C ASP A 363 -24.32 -25.68 1.25
N LYS A 364 -23.89 -24.59 0.57
CA LYS A 364 -23.69 -24.54 -0.89
C LYS A 364 -22.20 -24.48 -1.29
N HIS A 365 -21.27 -24.43 -0.35
CA HIS A 365 -19.84 -24.33 -0.66
C HIS A 365 -19.39 -25.46 -1.59
N SER A 366 -19.73 -26.71 -1.28
CA SER A 366 -19.29 -27.86 -2.09
C SER A 366 -19.86 -27.84 -3.51
N ASP A 367 -21.10 -27.39 -3.66
CA ASP A 367 -21.77 -27.33 -4.97
C ASP A 367 -21.13 -26.27 -5.85
N VAL A 368 -20.86 -25.09 -5.27
CA VAL A 368 -20.18 -23.97 -5.98
C VAL A 368 -18.71 -24.31 -6.27
N ASP A 369 -17.99 -24.94 -5.32
CA ASP A 369 -16.60 -25.35 -5.55
C ASP A 369 -16.52 -26.38 -6.70
N ALA A 370 -17.44 -27.33 -6.77
CA ALA A 370 -17.51 -28.32 -7.87
C ALA A 370 -17.78 -27.62 -9.22
N ALA A 371 -18.80 -26.75 -9.27
CA ALA A 371 -19.16 -26.04 -10.50
C ALA A 371 -18.04 -25.14 -11.02
N MET A 372 -17.30 -24.49 -10.12
CA MET A 372 -16.16 -23.65 -10.48
C MET A 372 -14.96 -24.47 -10.95
N ALA A 373 -14.73 -25.65 -10.35
CA ALA A 373 -13.66 -26.57 -10.74
C ALA A 373 -13.90 -27.16 -12.15
N GLU A 374 -15.12 -27.46 -12.54
CA GLU A 374 -15.48 -27.92 -13.89
C GLU A 374 -15.12 -26.89 -14.98
N LEU A 375 -14.99 -25.60 -14.62
CA LEU A 375 -14.61 -24.51 -15.50
C LEU A 375 -13.16 -24.02 -15.28
N ASP A 376 -12.30 -24.87 -14.70
CA ASP A 376 -10.88 -24.57 -14.42
C ASP A 376 -10.66 -23.30 -13.57
N ALA A 377 -11.57 -22.97 -12.66
CA ALA A 377 -11.38 -21.90 -11.68
C ALA A 377 -10.79 -22.49 -10.38
N THR A 378 -9.73 -21.88 -9.87
CA THR A 378 -9.01 -22.36 -8.70
C THR A 378 -9.46 -21.63 -7.45
N PRO A 379 -9.95 -22.31 -6.38
CA PRO A 379 -10.29 -21.67 -5.12
C PRO A 379 -9.04 -21.04 -4.48
N PHE A 380 -9.23 -19.91 -3.82
CA PHE A 380 -8.18 -19.16 -3.17
C PHE A 380 -8.62 -18.70 -1.78
N GLU A 381 -7.92 -19.19 -0.76
CA GLU A 381 -8.25 -18.92 0.64
C GLU A 381 -7.74 -17.55 1.07
N PHE A 382 -8.57 -16.81 1.79
CA PHE A 382 -8.24 -15.53 2.38
C PHE A 382 -9.08 -15.25 3.62
N LYS A 383 -8.67 -14.26 4.39
CA LYS A 383 -9.45 -13.67 5.48
C LYS A 383 -9.39 -12.14 5.39
N MET A 384 -10.41 -11.47 5.90
CA MET A 384 -10.38 -10.02 6.03
C MET A 384 -9.30 -9.59 7.01
N GLU A 385 -8.46 -8.65 6.58
CA GLU A 385 -7.43 -8.02 7.39
C GLU A 385 -7.95 -6.69 7.96
N THR A 386 -7.44 -6.28 9.12
CA THR A 386 -7.87 -5.05 9.79
C THR A 386 -6.84 -3.93 9.71
N GLU A 387 -5.59 -4.27 9.44
CA GLU A 387 -4.49 -3.31 9.39
C GLU A 387 -4.12 -2.96 7.95
N GLY A 388 -3.66 -1.72 7.75
CA GLY A 388 -3.07 -1.27 6.50
C GLY A 388 -1.57 -1.56 6.43
N SER A 389 -0.88 -0.77 5.60
CA SER A 389 0.58 -0.86 5.50
C SER A 389 1.25 -0.63 6.86
N LYS A 390 2.16 -1.52 7.24
CA LYS A 390 2.91 -1.42 8.51
C LYS A 390 4.36 -1.86 8.35
N ILE A 391 5.21 -1.31 9.20
CA ILE A 391 6.57 -1.77 9.39
C ILE A 391 6.52 -3.01 10.29
N ILE A 392 7.12 -4.11 9.86
CA ILE A 392 7.17 -5.38 10.63
C ILE A 392 8.57 -5.72 11.12
N HIS A 393 9.59 -5.05 10.60
CA HIS A 393 10.98 -5.21 11.01
C HIS A 393 11.74 -3.91 10.83
N VAL A 394 12.47 -3.55 11.90
CA VAL A 394 13.49 -2.49 11.90
C VAL A 394 14.68 -3.07 12.64
N GLU A 395 15.78 -3.30 11.96
CA GLU A 395 17.02 -3.71 12.59
C GLU A 395 17.75 -2.43 13.04
N SER A 396 18.07 -2.37 14.33
CA SER A 396 18.76 -1.22 14.98
C SER A 396 20.28 -1.41 15.00
#